data_35adbb972f004746ac1227cabf402b98
#
_entry.id   35adbb972f004746ac1227cabf402b98
#
_cell.length_a   1.000
_cell.length_b   1.000
_cell.length_c   1.000
_cell.angle_alpha   90.00
_cell.angle_beta   90.00
_cell.angle_gamma   90.00
#
_symmetry.space_group_name_H-M   'P 1'
#
loop_
_entity.id
_entity.type
_entity.pdbx_description
1 polymer ?
#
loop_
_entity_poly.entity_id
_entity_poly.type
_entity_poly.pdbx_seq_one_letter_code
_entity_poly.pdbx_strand_id
1 'polypeptide(L)'
;MTIRSDVGNQTLRQTPIGPDGLASRPTAWVEKGVVRNLFYDRYWAKKQNEPFTPTSVQQSLSMDGGDATIDQMVKSTRRGLLVTFFWYIRPVEQMTLLNTGMTRDGLFLIENGEIAGPVQNFRWNDGPARGFNNISMLGRPVPMHVGEAYDNPGTALVPAMKIEEFRMTSISPAV
;
A
#
# COMPACT_ATOMS: atom_id res chain seq x y z
N MET A 1 -10.92 -0.68 7.19
CA MET A 1 -9.48 -0.38 7.00
C MET A 1 -9.18 0.97 7.63
N THR A 2 -8.12 1.07 8.41
CA THR A 2 -7.60 2.33 8.98
C THR A 2 -6.12 2.46 8.60
N ILE A 3 -5.70 3.64 8.15
CA ILE A 3 -4.32 3.96 7.80
C ILE A 3 -3.92 5.20 8.60
N ARG A 4 -2.77 5.13 9.27
CA ARG A 4 -2.27 6.20 10.14
C ARG A 4 -0.75 6.32 10.09
N SER A 5 -0.26 7.47 10.45
CA SER A 5 1.15 7.71 10.80
C SER A 5 1.27 7.99 12.28
N ASP A 6 2.12 7.26 12.97
CA ASP A 6 2.35 7.41 14.41
C ASP A 6 3.83 7.24 14.74
N VAL A 7 4.50 8.34 15.00
CA VAL A 7 5.93 8.35 15.36
C VAL A 7 6.23 7.72 16.73
N GLY A 8 5.20 7.52 17.56
CA GLY A 8 5.29 6.77 18.82
C GLY A 8 5.30 5.25 18.63
N ASN A 9 5.10 4.76 17.40
CA ASN A 9 5.12 3.33 17.11
C ASN A 9 6.51 2.74 17.33
N GLN A 10 6.65 1.82 18.29
CA GLN A 10 7.94 1.25 18.68
C GLN A 10 8.53 0.30 17.63
N THR A 11 7.72 -0.26 16.76
CA THR A 11 8.16 -1.14 15.67
C THR A 11 8.72 -0.35 14.50
N LEU A 12 8.18 0.85 14.25
CA LEU A 12 8.57 1.74 13.17
C LEU A 12 9.42 2.87 13.72
N ARG A 13 10.72 2.63 13.86
CA ARG A 13 11.65 3.64 14.38
C ARG A 13 11.88 4.73 13.34
N GLN A 14 11.31 5.90 13.57
CA GLN A 14 11.50 7.07 12.73
C GLN A 14 11.72 8.33 13.59
N THR A 15 12.27 9.36 12.95
CA THR A 15 12.46 10.64 13.63
C THR A 15 11.12 11.27 13.99
N PRO A 16 10.96 11.79 15.21
CA PRO A 16 9.75 12.48 15.63
C PRO A 16 9.63 13.89 15.07
N ILE A 17 10.57 14.31 14.23
CA ILE A 17 10.62 15.64 13.63
C ILE A 17 10.30 15.49 12.13
N GLY A 18 9.31 16.24 11.67
CA GLY A 18 8.93 16.30 10.26
C GLY A 18 9.94 17.11 9.42
N PRO A 19 9.74 17.11 8.07
CA PRO A 19 10.66 17.78 7.13
C PRO A 19 10.88 19.27 7.42
N ASP A 20 9.91 19.94 8.02
CA ASP A 20 9.96 21.37 8.36
C ASP A 20 10.54 21.66 9.75
N GLY A 21 11.14 20.68 10.41
CA GLY A 21 11.68 20.82 11.76
C GLY A 21 10.62 20.88 12.86
N LEU A 22 9.36 20.60 12.55
CA LEU A 22 8.27 20.56 13.53
C LEU A 22 8.07 19.15 14.07
N ALA A 23 7.60 19.06 15.31
CA ALA A 23 7.24 17.79 15.90
C ALA A 23 6.08 17.13 15.13
N SER A 24 6.31 15.93 14.67
CA SER A 24 5.27 15.12 14.04
C SER A 24 4.21 14.72 15.07
N ARG A 25 2.96 14.58 14.62
CA ARG A 25 1.83 14.20 15.45
C ARG A 25 1.17 12.94 14.91
N PRO A 26 0.62 12.08 15.77
CA PRO A 26 -0.20 10.96 15.28
C PRO A 26 -1.31 11.48 14.36
N THR A 27 -1.38 10.93 13.16
CA THR A 27 -2.32 11.40 12.13
C THR A 27 -3.03 10.20 11.51
N ALA A 28 -4.36 10.15 11.59
CA ALA A 28 -5.18 9.18 10.89
C ALA A 28 -5.51 9.72 9.48
N TRP A 29 -4.98 9.06 8.45
CA TRP A 29 -5.27 9.41 7.05
C TRP A 29 -6.61 8.85 6.60
N VAL A 30 -6.82 7.58 6.90
CA VAL A 30 -8.08 6.88 6.67
C VAL A 30 -8.51 6.22 7.98
N GLU A 31 -9.75 6.36 8.36
CA GLU A 31 -10.32 5.72 9.53
C GLU A 31 -11.60 5.00 9.16
N LYS A 32 -11.61 3.67 9.37
CA LYS A 32 -12.73 2.79 9.02
C LYS A 32 -13.24 2.97 7.58
N GLY A 33 -12.30 3.17 6.64
CA GLY A 33 -12.59 3.37 5.22
C GLY A 33 -12.94 4.81 4.81
N VAL A 34 -12.99 5.75 5.75
CA VAL A 34 -13.27 7.16 5.48
C VAL A 34 -11.97 7.96 5.50
N VAL A 35 -11.69 8.75 4.46
CA VAL A 35 -10.59 9.70 4.45
C VAL A 35 -10.85 10.79 5.49
N ARG A 36 -9.93 10.94 6.43
CA ARG A 36 -10.04 11.91 7.53
C ARG A 36 -9.13 13.11 7.35
N ASN A 37 -7.93 12.88 6.88
CA ASN A 37 -6.95 13.93 6.70
C ASN A 37 -6.29 13.81 5.32
N LEU A 38 -5.97 14.95 4.74
CA LEU A 38 -5.11 15.08 3.58
C LEU A 38 -3.78 15.69 4.03
N PHE A 39 -2.74 15.39 3.27
CA PHE A 39 -1.44 16.02 3.51
C PHE A 39 -1.41 17.41 2.88
N TYR A 40 -1.21 18.43 3.73
CA TYR A 40 -1.01 19.80 3.29
C TYR A 40 0.38 20.27 3.71
N ASP A 41 1.25 20.51 2.74
CA ASP A 41 2.46 21.29 2.97
C ASP A 41 2.11 22.76 3.24
N ARG A 42 3.09 23.60 3.56
CA ARG A 42 2.84 25.02 3.91
C ARG A 42 2.21 25.81 2.77
N TYR A 43 2.57 25.50 1.52
CA TYR A 43 2.00 26.18 0.35
C TYR A 43 0.52 25.82 0.16
N TRP A 44 0.23 24.52 0.15
CA TRP A 44 -1.14 24.05 -0.05
C TRP A 44 -2.04 24.36 1.13
N ALA A 45 -1.54 24.28 2.37
CA ALA A 45 -2.27 24.71 3.58
C ALA A 45 -2.74 26.15 3.45
N LYS A 46 -1.83 27.06 3.08
CA LYS A 46 -2.17 28.47 2.87
C LYS A 46 -3.15 28.66 1.71
N LYS A 47 -2.95 27.97 0.59
CA LYS A 47 -3.78 28.10 -0.63
C LYS A 47 -5.21 27.62 -0.42
N GLN A 48 -5.37 26.55 0.34
CA GLN A 48 -6.68 25.93 0.61
C GLN A 48 -7.33 26.43 1.89
N ASN A 49 -6.66 27.31 2.63
CA ASN A 49 -7.08 27.77 3.95
C ASN A 49 -7.29 26.62 4.95
N GLU A 50 -6.39 25.62 4.90
CA GLU A 50 -6.41 24.44 5.75
C GLU A 50 -5.20 24.41 6.69
N PRO A 51 -5.27 23.66 7.79
CA PRO A 51 -4.12 23.49 8.68
C PRO A 51 -2.94 22.80 7.97
N PHE A 52 -1.73 23.28 8.25
CA PHE A 52 -0.52 22.60 7.84
C PHE A 52 -0.39 21.23 8.52
N THR A 53 0.03 20.23 7.77
CA THR A 53 0.21 18.86 8.27
C THR A 53 1.68 18.59 8.61
N PRO A 54 2.07 18.56 9.91
CA PRO A 54 3.47 18.41 10.31
C PRO A 54 4.01 16.98 10.11
N THR A 55 3.14 16.00 9.92
CA THR A 55 3.50 14.59 9.78
C THR A 55 3.48 14.20 8.31
N SER A 56 4.57 13.66 7.80
CA SER A 56 4.60 13.07 6.46
C SER A 56 3.76 11.78 6.42
N VAL A 57 3.03 11.57 5.32
CA VAL A 57 2.27 10.32 5.09
C VAL A 57 3.18 9.09 5.19
N GLN A 58 4.42 9.19 4.73
CA GLN A 58 5.38 8.08 4.75
C GLN A 58 6.00 7.83 6.14
N GLN A 59 5.79 8.74 7.09
CA GLN A 59 6.44 8.65 8.40
C GLN A 59 5.66 7.72 9.32
N SER A 60 6.29 6.62 9.75
CA SER A 60 5.69 5.61 10.63
C SER A 60 4.32 5.13 10.16
N LEU A 61 4.18 4.90 8.85
CA LEU A 61 2.92 4.50 8.24
C LEU A 61 2.52 3.10 8.71
N SER A 62 1.29 2.97 9.15
CA SER A 62 0.70 1.69 9.52
C SER A 62 -0.72 1.55 8.99
N MET A 63 -1.08 0.34 8.60
CA MET A 63 -2.42 -0.05 8.21
C MET A 63 -2.93 -1.12 9.16
N ASP A 64 -4.16 -0.98 9.64
CA ASP A 64 -4.83 -2.03 10.42
C ASP A 64 -5.03 -3.26 9.53
N GLY A 65 -4.85 -4.43 10.13
CA GLY A 65 -5.03 -5.71 9.45
C GLY A 65 -6.17 -6.53 10.02
N GLY A 66 -6.10 -7.81 9.72
CA GLY A 66 -6.94 -8.88 10.23
C GLY A 66 -6.07 -10.03 10.74
N ASP A 67 -6.64 -11.22 10.79
CA ASP A 67 -5.97 -12.43 11.30
C ASP A 67 -5.73 -13.49 10.22
N ALA A 68 -6.09 -13.21 8.96
CA ALA A 68 -5.94 -14.18 7.88
C ALA A 68 -4.45 -14.44 7.59
N THR A 69 -4.09 -15.69 7.37
CA THR A 69 -2.77 -16.07 6.88
C THR A 69 -2.74 -16.06 5.35
N ILE A 70 -1.54 -15.93 4.76
CA ILE A 70 -1.36 -16.06 3.30
C ILE A 70 -1.88 -17.42 2.83
N ASP A 71 -1.63 -18.48 3.58
CA ASP A 71 -2.13 -19.84 3.27
C ASP A 71 -3.67 -19.89 3.22
N GLN A 72 -4.37 -19.23 4.15
CA GLN A 72 -5.83 -19.13 4.10
C GLN A 72 -6.31 -18.31 2.90
N MET A 73 -5.61 -17.23 2.55
CA MET A 73 -5.94 -16.45 1.35
C MET A 73 -5.78 -17.29 0.09
N VAL A 74 -4.67 -18.05 -0.03
CA VAL A 74 -4.43 -18.97 -1.15
C VAL A 74 -5.53 -20.02 -1.21
N LYS A 75 -5.79 -20.74 -0.10
CA LYS A 75 -6.82 -21.80 -0.04
C LYS A 75 -8.21 -21.31 -0.41
N SER A 76 -8.55 -20.06 -0.11
CA SER A 76 -9.83 -19.45 -0.45
C SER A 76 -9.93 -18.94 -1.90
N THR A 77 -8.85 -19.06 -2.70
CA THR A 77 -8.77 -18.52 -4.04
C THR A 77 -8.91 -19.62 -5.09
N ARG A 78 -10.01 -19.59 -5.86
CA ARG A 78 -10.22 -20.56 -6.95
C ARG A 78 -9.22 -20.34 -8.09
N ARG A 79 -9.02 -19.10 -8.51
CA ARG A 79 -8.02 -18.68 -9.50
C ARG A 79 -7.56 -17.27 -9.20
N GLY A 80 -6.26 -17.06 -9.13
CA GLY A 80 -5.68 -15.77 -8.81
C GLY A 80 -4.16 -15.74 -8.96
N LEU A 81 -3.58 -14.66 -8.50
CA LEU A 81 -2.13 -14.46 -8.50
C LEU A 81 -1.65 -14.12 -7.09
N LEU A 82 -0.61 -14.82 -6.65
CA LEU A 82 0.17 -14.40 -5.49
C LEU A 82 1.28 -13.47 -5.98
N VAL A 83 1.14 -12.19 -5.66
CA VAL A 83 2.09 -11.14 -6.02
C VAL A 83 3.00 -10.88 -4.83
N THR A 84 4.31 -10.98 -5.00
CA THR A 84 5.28 -10.71 -3.93
C THR A 84 5.76 -9.28 -3.95
N PHE A 85 5.78 -8.64 -5.13
CA PHE A 85 6.27 -7.28 -5.27
C PHE A 85 5.60 -6.54 -6.43
N PHE A 86 5.27 -5.25 -6.21
CA PHE A 86 4.87 -4.30 -7.24
C PHE A 86 6.02 -3.35 -7.54
N TRP A 87 6.26 -3.12 -8.83
CA TRP A 87 7.36 -2.31 -9.33
C TRP A 87 6.87 -1.25 -10.32
N TYR A 88 7.65 -0.19 -10.46
CA TYR A 88 7.43 0.86 -11.46
C TYR A 88 6.02 1.47 -11.39
N ILE A 89 5.60 1.84 -10.18
CA ILE A 89 4.29 2.42 -9.95
C ILE A 89 4.32 3.89 -10.39
N ARG A 90 3.47 4.25 -11.36
CA ARG A 90 3.38 5.62 -11.90
C ARG A 90 1.93 6.06 -12.03
N PRO A 91 1.62 7.34 -11.73
CA PRO A 91 0.29 7.89 -11.94
C PRO A 91 -0.02 7.97 -13.44
N VAL A 92 -1.22 7.52 -13.82
CA VAL A 92 -1.78 7.63 -15.17
C VAL A 92 -2.79 8.74 -15.22
N GLU A 93 -3.72 8.76 -14.24
CA GLU A 93 -4.77 9.75 -14.17
C GLU A 93 -4.98 10.13 -12.69
N GLN A 94 -4.69 11.41 -12.38
CA GLN A 94 -4.66 11.88 -10.99
C GLN A 94 -6.06 12.02 -10.37
N MET A 95 -7.05 12.39 -11.16
CA MET A 95 -8.40 12.62 -10.64
C MET A 95 -9.09 11.33 -10.18
N THR A 96 -8.79 10.22 -10.83
CA THR A 96 -9.30 8.89 -10.48
C THR A 96 -8.33 8.07 -9.63
N LEU A 97 -7.15 8.61 -9.33
CA LEU A 97 -6.04 7.94 -8.67
C LEU A 97 -5.59 6.67 -9.42
N LEU A 98 -5.79 6.64 -10.74
CA LEU A 98 -5.36 5.52 -11.57
C LEU A 98 -3.84 5.51 -11.68
N ASN A 99 -3.25 4.37 -11.33
CA ASN A 99 -1.84 4.10 -11.48
C ASN A 99 -1.62 2.93 -12.44
N THR A 100 -0.46 2.91 -13.08
CA THR A 100 0.09 1.75 -13.76
C THR A 100 1.29 1.23 -12.99
N GLY A 101 1.58 -0.05 -13.12
CA GLY A 101 2.77 -0.66 -12.56
C GLY A 101 2.98 -2.05 -13.13
N MET A 102 3.98 -2.74 -12.61
CA MET A 102 4.33 -4.10 -12.96
C MET A 102 4.41 -4.97 -11.71
N THR A 103 4.20 -6.27 -11.85
CA THR A 103 4.65 -7.24 -10.86
C THR A 103 6.13 -7.54 -11.07
N ARG A 104 6.85 -7.92 -10.01
CA ARG A 104 8.28 -8.26 -10.06
C ARG A 104 8.65 -9.24 -8.94
N ASP A 105 9.81 -9.88 -9.08
CA ASP A 105 10.51 -10.68 -8.07
C ASP A 105 9.78 -11.94 -7.59
N GLY A 106 8.65 -12.26 -8.13
CA GLY A 106 7.89 -13.46 -7.83
C GLY A 106 6.40 -13.25 -8.06
N LEU A 107 5.91 -13.93 -9.08
CA LEU A 107 4.50 -13.99 -9.39
C LEU A 107 4.10 -15.46 -9.57
N PHE A 108 3.10 -15.89 -8.81
CA PHE A 108 2.69 -17.29 -8.82
C PHE A 108 1.19 -17.41 -9.13
N LEU A 109 0.86 -18.37 -9.97
CA LEU A 109 -0.52 -18.73 -10.25
C LEU A 109 -1.11 -19.52 -9.06
N ILE A 110 -2.30 -19.13 -8.66
CA ILE A 110 -3.11 -19.89 -7.72
C ILE A 110 -4.25 -20.52 -8.50
N GLU A 111 -4.41 -21.84 -8.37
CA GLU A 111 -5.54 -22.59 -8.93
C GLU A 111 -6.11 -23.54 -7.88
N ASN A 112 -7.43 -23.49 -7.68
CA ASN A 112 -8.16 -24.35 -6.77
C ASN A 112 -7.61 -24.39 -5.33
N GLY A 113 -7.13 -23.23 -4.85
CA GLY A 113 -6.59 -23.11 -3.49
C GLY A 113 -5.15 -23.54 -3.30
N GLU A 114 -4.42 -23.79 -4.38
CA GLU A 114 -3.02 -24.21 -4.36
C GLU A 114 -2.15 -23.32 -5.27
N ILE A 115 -0.86 -23.18 -4.95
CA ILE A 115 0.11 -22.50 -5.81
C ILE A 115 0.51 -23.48 -6.92
N ALA A 116 0.00 -23.23 -8.14
CA ALA A 116 0.24 -24.08 -9.30
C ALA A 116 1.65 -23.91 -9.89
N GLY A 117 2.27 -22.74 -9.72
CA GLY A 117 3.64 -22.48 -10.17
C GLY A 117 3.91 -21.02 -10.51
N PRO A 118 5.16 -20.68 -10.89
CA PRO A 118 5.52 -19.32 -11.28
C PRO A 118 4.94 -18.97 -12.64
N VAL A 119 4.64 -17.71 -12.84
CA VAL A 119 4.18 -17.15 -14.13
C VAL A 119 4.96 -15.89 -14.47
N GLN A 120 4.89 -15.48 -15.74
CA GLN A 120 5.49 -14.24 -16.20
C GLN A 120 4.87 -13.02 -15.49
N ASN A 121 5.66 -11.96 -15.36
CA ASN A 121 5.19 -10.71 -14.79
C ASN A 121 4.08 -10.07 -15.63
N PHE A 122 3.21 -9.34 -14.95
CA PHE A 122 2.14 -8.59 -15.57
C PHE A 122 2.34 -7.09 -15.37
N ARG A 123 1.86 -6.33 -16.33
CA ARG A 123 1.51 -4.93 -16.14
C ARG A 123 0.09 -4.86 -15.56
N TRP A 124 -0.13 -3.89 -14.71
CA TRP A 124 -1.43 -3.62 -14.12
C TRP A 124 -1.80 -2.15 -14.23
N ASN A 125 -3.10 -1.86 -14.29
CA ASN A 125 -3.66 -0.52 -14.23
C ASN A 125 -4.82 -0.53 -13.24
N ASP A 126 -4.57 -0.04 -12.04
CA ASP A 126 -5.58 0.03 -10.98
C ASP A 126 -5.32 1.23 -10.06
N GLY A 127 -6.21 1.48 -9.13
CA GLY A 127 -6.09 2.59 -8.18
C GLY A 127 -6.41 2.16 -6.76
N PRO A 128 -5.84 2.86 -5.77
CA PRO A 128 -6.04 2.52 -4.36
C PRO A 128 -7.51 2.56 -3.94
N ALA A 129 -8.30 3.50 -4.47
CA ALA A 129 -9.72 3.59 -4.15
C ALA A 129 -10.47 2.31 -4.54
N ARG A 130 -10.24 1.80 -5.76
CA ARG A 130 -10.84 0.53 -6.21
C ARG A 130 -10.24 -0.66 -5.49
N GLY A 131 -8.91 -0.75 -5.43
CA GLY A 131 -8.22 -1.87 -4.79
C GLY A 131 -8.63 -2.05 -3.35
N PHE A 132 -8.66 -0.99 -2.55
CA PHE A 132 -9.04 -1.07 -1.14
C PHE A 132 -10.52 -1.40 -0.92
N ASN A 133 -11.41 -0.99 -1.83
CA ASN A 133 -12.82 -1.38 -1.76
C ASN A 133 -13.06 -2.86 -2.09
N ASN A 134 -12.13 -3.50 -2.79
CA ASN A 134 -12.20 -4.91 -3.18
C ASN A 134 -11.40 -5.85 -2.26
N ILE A 135 -10.94 -5.38 -1.11
CA ILE A 135 -10.28 -6.24 -0.13
C ILE A 135 -11.30 -7.19 0.47
N SER A 136 -11.06 -8.49 0.31
CA SER A 136 -11.88 -9.56 0.91
C SER A 136 -11.26 -10.18 2.15
N MET A 137 -9.92 -10.15 2.29
CA MET A 137 -9.20 -10.64 3.46
C MET A 137 -7.98 -9.78 3.77
N LEU A 138 -7.69 -9.65 5.08
CA LEU A 138 -6.50 -8.97 5.59
C LEU A 138 -5.74 -9.89 6.54
N GLY A 139 -4.43 -9.93 6.37
CA GLY A 139 -3.51 -10.59 7.29
C GLY A 139 -3.12 -9.70 8.47
N ARG A 140 -2.23 -10.19 9.31
CA ARG A 140 -1.60 -9.39 10.37
C ARG A 140 -0.62 -8.40 9.75
N PRO A 141 -0.56 -7.14 10.23
CA PRO A 141 0.43 -6.19 9.78
C PRO A 141 1.85 -6.66 10.13
N VAL A 142 2.73 -6.58 9.16
CA VAL A 142 4.15 -6.88 9.31
C VAL A 142 5.00 -5.71 8.82
N PRO A 143 6.21 -5.50 9.37
CA PRO A 143 7.13 -4.52 8.83
C PRO A 143 7.51 -4.88 7.39
N MET A 144 7.39 -3.92 6.49
CA MET A 144 7.86 -4.08 5.12
C MET A 144 8.50 -2.78 4.62
N HIS A 145 9.36 -2.91 3.64
CA HIS A 145 9.94 -1.78 2.95
C HIS A 145 8.92 -1.14 2.02
N VAL A 146 8.88 0.20 2.02
CA VAL A 146 8.01 0.99 1.16
C VAL A 146 8.86 1.66 0.09
N GLY A 147 8.47 1.49 -1.16
CA GLY A 147 9.13 2.11 -2.30
C GLY A 147 9.87 1.12 -3.20
N GLU A 148 10.30 1.64 -4.32
CA GLU A 148 10.98 0.88 -5.37
C GLU A 148 12.50 0.90 -5.22
N ALA A 149 13.03 1.83 -4.43
CA ALA A 149 14.45 2.05 -4.30
C ALA A 149 15.02 1.31 -3.10
N TYR A 150 16.14 0.65 -3.33
CA TYR A 150 16.94 0.04 -2.27
C TYR A 150 17.68 1.09 -1.42
N ASP A 151 17.77 2.33 -1.90
CA ASP A 151 18.65 3.38 -1.34
C ASP A 151 18.05 4.12 -0.14
N ASN A 152 16.76 4.11 0.04
CA ASN A 152 16.11 4.66 1.24
C ASN A 152 14.78 3.96 1.50
N PRO A 153 14.81 2.73 2.01
CA PRO A 153 13.59 2.00 2.27
C PRO A 153 12.89 2.62 3.48
N GLY A 154 11.85 3.39 3.24
CA GLY A 154 10.87 3.64 4.28
C GLY A 154 10.35 2.31 4.80
N THR A 155 10.01 2.25 6.09
CA THR A 155 9.39 1.06 6.66
C THR A 155 7.96 1.38 7.06
N ALA A 156 7.03 0.51 6.69
CA ALA A 156 5.64 0.58 7.10
C ALA A 156 5.18 -0.74 7.71
N LEU A 157 4.14 -0.69 8.54
CA LEU A 157 3.42 -1.87 9.01
C LEU A 157 2.19 -2.06 8.14
N VAL A 158 2.19 -3.08 7.29
CA VAL A 158 1.08 -3.37 6.40
C VAL A 158 0.75 -4.86 6.38
N PRO A 159 -0.53 -5.21 6.25
CA PRO A 159 -0.95 -6.60 6.14
C PRO A 159 -0.81 -7.13 4.71
N ALA A 160 -0.65 -8.44 4.56
CA ALA A 160 -1.00 -9.10 3.31
C ALA A 160 -2.49 -8.88 3.02
N MET A 161 -2.85 -8.74 1.74
CA MET A 161 -4.21 -8.43 1.30
C MET A 161 -4.66 -9.39 0.21
N LYS A 162 -5.85 -9.94 0.33
CA LYS A 162 -6.55 -10.54 -0.79
C LYS A 162 -7.47 -9.50 -1.40
N ILE A 163 -7.20 -9.13 -2.65
CA ILE A 163 -7.96 -8.13 -3.40
C ILE A 163 -8.64 -8.85 -4.56
N GLU A 164 -9.95 -8.72 -4.63
CA GLU A 164 -10.73 -9.30 -5.71
C GLU A 164 -10.68 -8.39 -6.95
N GLU A 165 -10.67 -9.00 -8.12
CA GLU A 165 -10.74 -8.30 -9.43
C GLU A 165 -9.66 -7.23 -9.65
N PHE A 166 -8.46 -7.42 -9.12
CA PHE A 166 -7.34 -6.51 -9.39
C PHE A 166 -7.00 -6.53 -10.89
N ARG A 167 -6.81 -5.36 -11.49
CA ARG A 167 -6.74 -5.19 -12.96
C ARG A 167 -5.34 -5.44 -13.51
N MET A 168 -5.02 -6.70 -13.79
CA MET A 168 -3.87 -7.06 -14.61
C MET A 168 -4.22 -6.83 -16.09
N THR A 169 -3.37 -6.12 -16.83
CA THR A 169 -3.71 -5.63 -18.18
C THR A 169 -2.96 -6.32 -19.31
N SER A 170 -1.71 -6.67 -19.10
CA SER A 170 -0.91 -7.38 -20.13
C SER A 170 0.25 -8.12 -19.49
N ILE A 171 0.75 -9.12 -20.20
CA ILE A 171 2.01 -9.79 -19.83
C ILE A 171 3.15 -8.78 -20.02
N SER A 172 4.05 -8.71 -19.03
CA SER A 172 5.29 -7.94 -19.10
C SER A 172 6.45 -8.94 -19.13
N PRO A 173 7.02 -9.22 -20.30
CA PRO A 173 8.20 -10.08 -20.35
C PRO A 173 9.30 -9.50 -19.47
N ALA A 174 9.90 -10.33 -18.64
CA ALA A 174 11.13 -9.96 -17.96
C ALA A 174 12.22 -9.82 -19.03
N VAL A 175 12.88 -8.66 -19.08
CA VAL A 175 14.06 -8.44 -19.91
C VAL A 175 15.28 -8.81 -19.10
#